data_4986b10681cc20004c082d77eb25e3aa
#
_entry.id   4986b10681cc20004c082d77eb25e3aa
#
_cell.length_a   1.000
_cell.length_b   1.000
_cell.length_c   1.000
_cell.angle_alpha   90.00
_cell.angle_beta   90.00
_cell.angle_gamma   90.00
#
_symmetry.space_group_name_H-M   'P 1'
#
loop_
_entity.id
_entity.type
_entity.pdbx_description
1 polymer ?
#
loop_
_entity_poly.entity_id
_entity_poly.type
_entity_poly.pdbx_seq_one_letter_code
_entity_poly.pdbx_strand_id
1 'polypeptide(L)'
;EQGHECWQILISIYRNRYTPVIGAIAMVKTGDSAPDFTLKNTSKEDISLSDYAGKTVVLAFYPGAFTGVCDKEMCAFQDNMAKLNDASATVIGISVDSPWANAEFARKYSLEFELLSDLDREVVEAYDAKFVGLGGLEGYVSANRVVIVIDKDGVIQHRWVAENPGVEPDYGAIVGLAESL
;
A
#
# COMPACT_ATOMS: atom_id res chain seq x y z
N GLU A 1 -20.59 38.90 -20.70
CA GLU A 1 -21.25 37.61 -20.97
C GLU A 1 -20.27 36.43 -21.19
N GLN A 2 -18.96 36.70 -21.42
CA GLN A 2 -17.97 35.61 -21.70
C GLN A 2 -17.34 34.95 -20.48
N GLY A 3 -17.64 35.40 -19.26
CA GLY A 3 -17.06 34.86 -18.02
C GLY A 3 -17.77 33.64 -17.43
N HIS A 4 -19.02 33.39 -17.79
CA HIS A 4 -19.82 32.29 -17.18
C HIS A 4 -19.59 30.92 -17.80
N GLU A 5 -19.20 30.83 -19.08
CA GLU A 5 -18.99 29.54 -19.74
C GLU A 5 -17.68 28.84 -19.29
N CYS A 6 -16.64 29.62 -19.00
CA CYS A 6 -15.35 29.07 -18.57
C CYS A 6 -15.43 28.37 -17.21
N TRP A 7 -16.27 28.84 -16.27
CA TRP A 7 -16.52 28.22 -14.97
C TRP A 7 -17.33 26.93 -15.06
N GLN A 8 -18.24 26.84 -16.00
CA GLN A 8 -19.03 25.62 -16.18
C GLN A 8 -18.20 24.48 -16.77
N ILE A 9 -17.25 24.77 -17.65
CA ILE A 9 -16.34 23.79 -18.21
C ILE A 9 -15.36 23.29 -17.13
N LEU A 10 -14.82 24.17 -16.30
CA LEU A 10 -13.95 23.79 -15.17
C LEU A 10 -14.67 22.92 -14.13
N ILE A 11 -15.92 23.26 -13.81
CA ILE A 11 -16.74 22.46 -12.88
C ILE A 11 -17.07 21.08 -13.48
N SER A 12 -17.27 20.99 -14.80
CA SER A 12 -17.53 19.71 -15.48
C SER A 12 -16.29 18.80 -15.50
N ILE A 13 -15.10 19.39 -15.71
CA ILE A 13 -13.82 18.65 -15.68
C ILE A 13 -13.49 18.19 -14.25
N TYR A 14 -13.76 19.02 -13.25
CA TYR A 14 -13.55 18.68 -11.84
C TYR A 14 -14.55 17.61 -11.33
N ARG A 15 -15.83 17.69 -11.77
CA ARG A 15 -16.86 16.70 -11.41
C ARG A 15 -16.61 15.31 -11.98
N ASN A 16 -15.91 15.19 -13.09
CA ASN A 16 -15.68 13.89 -13.74
C ASN A 16 -14.48 13.12 -13.16
N ARG A 17 -13.68 13.74 -12.28
CA ARG A 17 -12.60 13.08 -11.54
C ARG A 17 -12.99 12.62 -10.14
N TYR A 18 -14.14 13.03 -9.64
CA TYR A 18 -14.65 12.69 -8.32
C TYR A 18 -16.09 12.18 -8.41
N THR A 19 -16.35 11.16 -9.21
CA THR A 19 -17.51 10.30 -8.96
C THR A 19 -17.08 9.32 -7.88
N PRO A 20 -17.56 9.46 -6.62
CA PRO A 20 -17.41 8.37 -5.68
C PRO A 20 -18.19 7.19 -6.27
N VAL A 21 -17.49 6.12 -6.59
CA VAL A 21 -18.14 4.82 -6.78
C VAL A 21 -18.71 4.46 -5.40
N ILE A 22 -19.95 4.88 -5.13
CA ILE A 22 -20.72 4.42 -3.97
C ILE A 22 -21.21 3.00 -4.29
N GLY A 23 -20.25 2.08 -4.41
CA GLY A 23 -20.43 0.67 -4.19
C GLY A 23 -19.93 0.41 -2.77
N ALA A 24 -20.64 -0.38 -1.98
CA ALA A 24 -20.11 -0.89 -0.73
C ALA A 24 -18.72 -1.45 -1.04
N ILE A 25 -17.66 -0.85 -0.48
CA ILE A 25 -16.30 -1.36 -0.63
C ILE A 25 -16.32 -2.72 0.05
N ALA A 26 -16.38 -3.78 -0.76
CA ALA A 26 -16.32 -5.13 -0.24
C ALA A 26 -14.91 -5.30 0.34
N MET A 27 -14.83 -5.63 1.64
CA MET A 27 -13.55 -5.94 2.29
C MET A 27 -12.85 -7.03 1.49
N VAL A 28 -11.64 -6.75 1.01
CA VAL A 28 -10.81 -7.77 0.35
C VAL A 28 -10.47 -8.89 1.33
N LYS A 29 -10.58 -10.13 0.89
CA LYS A 29 -10.35 -11.32 1.71
C LYS A 29 -9.56 -12.37 0.94
N THR A 30 -9.06 -13.36 1.66
CA THR A 30 -8.43 -14.54 1.06
C THR A 30 -9.37 -15.20 0.06
N GLY A 31 -8.85 -15.49 -1.14
CA GLY A 31 -9.56 -16.04 -2.29
C GLY A 31 -10.08 -15.00 -3.28
N ASP A 32 -10.08 -13.73 -2.94
CA ASP A 32 -10.45 -12.67 -3.88
C ASP A 32 -9.27 -12.33 -4.81
N SER A 33 -9.56 -11.85 -6.01
CA SER A 33 -8.54 -11.21 -6.85
C SER A 33 -8.12 -9.89 -6.22
N ALA A 34 -6.81 -9.64 -6.14
CA ALA A 34 -6.29 -8.39 -5.63
C ALA A 34 -6.69 -7.22 -6.56
N PRO A 35 -7.28 -6.14 -6.03
CA PRO A 35 -7.55 -4.94 -6.82
C PRO A 35 -6.27 -4.37 -7.42
N ASP A 36 -6.24 -4.13 -8.73
CA ASP A 36 -5.11 -3.46 -9.35
C ASP A 36 -5.06 -1.98 -8.94
N PHE A 37 -3.85 -1.43 -8.91
CA PHE A 37 -3.59 -0.02 -8.59
C PHE A 37 -2.37 0.47 -9.35
N THR A 38 -2.23 1.80 -9.43
CA THR A 38 -1.00 2.45 -9.90
C THR A 38 -0.66 3.58 -8.93
N LEU A 39 0.52 3.51 -8.32
CA LEU A 39 1.02 4.48 -7.35
C LEU A 39 2.41 4.97 -7.72
N LYS A 40 2.81 6.12 -7.15
CA LYS A 40 4.17 6.65 -7.31
C LYS A 40 5.15 6.00 -6.34
N ASN A 41 6.30 5.56 -6.87
CA ASN A 41 7.42 5.10 -6.06
C ASN A 41 8.29 6.28 -5.56
N THR A 42 9.38 5.97 -4.89
CA THR A 42 10.34 6.95 -4.35
C THR A 42 11.02 7.80 -5.43
N SER A 43 11.12 7.30 -6.65
CA SER A 43 11.62 8.03 -7.83
C SER A 43 10.52 8.79 -8.58
N LYS A 44 9.26 8.72 -8.13
CA LYS A 44 8.06 9.30 -8.74
C LYS A 44 7.67 8.65 -10.07
N GLU A 45 8.10 7.43 -10.29
CA GLU A 45 7.68 6.58 -11.39
C GLU A 45 6.34 5.92 -11.05
N ASP A 46 5.53 5.65 -12.04
CA ASP A 46 4.29 4.91 -11.88
C ASP A 46 4.60 3.41 -11.77
N ILE A 47 4.13 2.79 -10.70
CA ILE A 47 4.25 1.37 -10.43
C ILE A 47 2.85 0.80 -10.23
N SER A 48 2.50 -0.22 -10.99
CA SER A 48 1.22 -0.93 -10.91
C SER A 48 1.39 -2.31 -10.29
N LEU A 49 0.37 -2.81 -9.60
CA LEU A 49 0.39 -4.20 -9.11
C LEU A 49 0.52 -5.18 -10.28
N SER A 50 -0.12 -4.90 -11.41
CA SER A 50 -0.03 -5.68 -12.65
C SER A 50 1.39 -5.80 -13.24
N ASP A 51 2.34 -4.91 -12.88
CA ASP A 51 3.74 -5.03 -13.28
C ASP A 51 4.44 -6.24 -12.64
N TYR A 52 3.83 -6.80 -11.59
CA TYR A 52 4.32 -7.98 -10.86
C TYR A 52 3.56 -9.26 -11.22
N ALA A 53 2.79 -9.27 -12.31
CA ALA A 53 2.08 -10.47 -12.75
C ALA A 53 3.03 -11.67 -12.90
N GLY A 54 2.61 -12.83 -12.40
CA GLY A 54 3.43 -14.03 -12.40
C GLY A 54 4.44 -14.14 -11.26
N LYS A 55 4.43 -13.19 -10.31
CA LYS A 55 5.25 -13.23 -9.09
C LYS A 55 4.35 -13.29 -7.86
N THR A 56 4.86 -13.87 -6.79
CA THR A 56 4.25 -13.72 -5.46
C THR A 56 4.56 -12.33 -4.93
N VAL A 57 3.53 -11.60 -4.46
CA VAL A 57 3.66 -10.22 -3.95
C VAL A 57 3.23 -10.16 -2.50
N VAL A 58 4.06 -9.54 -1.65
CA VAL A 58 3.72 -9.19 -0.28
C VAL A 58 3.46 -7.68 -0.23
N LEU A 59 2.19 -7.28 -0.12
CA LEU A 59 1.83 -5.88 0.13
C LEU A 59 1.90 -5.61 1.63
N ALA A 60 2.76 -4.68 2.04
CA ALA A 60 2.91 -4.25 3.41
C ALA A 60 2.41 -2.79 3.55
N PHE A 61 1.14 -2.64 3.97
CA PHE A 61 0.61 -1.33 4.33
C PHE A 61 1.15 -0.91 5.69
N TYR A 62 1.70 0.29 5.80
CA TYR A 62 2.25 0.80 7.04
C TYR A 62 1.76 2.21 7.34
N PRO A 63 1.55 2.55 8.63
CA PRO A 63 0.94 3.82 9.06
C PRO A 63 1.72 5.07 8.68
N GLY A 64 3.04 5.01 8.66
CA GLY A 64 3.87 6.15 8.29
C GLY A 64 5.37 5.92 8.52
N ALA A 65 6.18 6.51 7.66
CA ALA A 65 7.63 6.49 7.75
C ALA A 65 8.09 7.15 9.08
N PHE A 66 9.18 6.65 9.65
CA PHE A 66 9.80 7.15 10.89
C PHE A 66 8.92 7.03 12.15
N THR A 67 8.01 6.06 12.19
CA THR A 67 7.13 5.80 13.34
C THR A 67 7.50 4.49 14.06
N GLY A 68 8.72 4.34 14.50
CA GLY A 68 9.22 3.28 15.37
C GLY A 68 8.87 1.84 15.00
N VAL A 69 7.59 1.43 15.06
CA VAL A 69 7.14 0.08 14.68
C VAL A 69 7.22 -0.14 13.17
N CYS A 70 6.94 0.90 12.36
CA CYS A 70 7.09 0.80 10.91
C CYS A 70 8.55 0.63 10.49
N ASP A 71 9.48 1.25 11.24
CA ASP A 71 10.92 1.08 11.02
C ASP A 71 11.31 -0.41 11.17
N LYS A 72 10.80 -1.06 12.25
CA LYS A 72 11.07 -2.48 12.52
C LYS A 72 10.47 -3.39 11.46
N GLU A 73 9.23 -3.13 11.03
CA GLU A 73 8.55 -3.92 10.01
C GLU A 73 9.32 -3.91 8.68
N MET A 74 9.69 -2.71 8.20
CA MET A 74 10.42 -2.60 6.94
C MET A 74 11.81 -3.23 7.04
N CYS A 75 12.50 -3.08 8.16
CA CYS A 75 13.76 -3.78 8.41
C CYS A 75 13.58 -5.32 8.45
N ALA A 76 12.51 -5.82 9.06
CA ALA A 76 12.24 -7.26 9.10
C ALA A 76 12.00 -7.85 7.70
N PHE A 77 11.31 -7.12 6.81
CA PHE A 77 11.19 -7.54 5.41
C PHE A 77 12.54 -7.44 4.68
N GLN A 78 13.32 -6.38 4.90
CA GLN A 78 14.66 -6.24 4.31
C GLN A 78 15.59 -7.38 4.71
N ASP A 79 15.58 -7.78 5.98
CA ASP A 79 16.40 -8.88 6.50
C ASP A 79 16.04 -10.25 5.87
N ASN A 80 14.84 -10.38 5.31
CA ASN A 80 14.35 -11.59 4.65
C ASN A 80 14.37 -11.50 3.10
N MET A 81 14.89 -10.40 2.52
CA MET A 81 14.88 -10.19 1.06
C MET A 81 15.55 -11.31 0.27
N ALA A 82 16.63 -11.89 0.78
CA ALA A 82 17.31 -13.00 0.10
C ALA A 82 16.36 -14.21 -0.10
N LYS A 83 15.60 -14.59 0.94
CA LYS A 83 14.64 -15.68 0.87
C LYS A 83 13.49 -15.37 -0.09
N LEU A 84 12.95 -14.15 -0.01
CA LEU A 84 11.87 -13.71 -0.88
C LEU A 84 12.31 -13.70 -2.35
N ASN A 85 13.51 -13.20 -2.64
CA ASN A 85 14.07 -13.21 -3.99
C ASN A 85 14.29 -14.63 -4.51
N ASP A 86 14.80 -15.56 -3.69
CA ASP A 86 14.97 -16.98 -4.05
C ASP A 86 13.63 -17.65 -4.39
N ALA A 87 12.55 -17.23 -3.74
CA ALA A 87 11.18 -17.68 -4.00
C ALA A 87 10.50 -16.95 -5.18
N SER A 88 11.17 -16.02 -5.85
CA SER A 88 10.56 -15.12 -6.85
C SER A 88 9.39 -14.29 -6.27
N ALA A 89 9.44 -14.04 -4.95
CA ALA A 89 8.50 -13.16 -4.26
C ALA A 89 9.08 -11.75 -4.09
N THR A 90 8.23 -10.75 -4.07
CA THR A 90 8.63 -9.36 -3.86
C THR A 90 7.81 -8.71 -2.75
N VAL A 91 8.40 -7.73 -2.06
CA VAL A 91 7.71 -6.88 -1.10
C VAL A 91 7.43 -5.53 -1.73
N ILE A 92 6.26 -4.98 -1.44
CA ILE A 92 5.87 -3.61 -1.78
C ILE A 92 5.32 -2.96 -0.52
N GLY A 93 6.01 -1.94 -0.02
CA GLY A 93 5.53 -1.13 1.09
C GLY A 93 4.60 -0.03 0.59
N ILE A 94 3.45 0.17 1.26
CA ILE A 94 2.48 1.20 0.87
C ILE A 94 2.13 2.06 2.09
N SER A 95 2.27 3.38 1.95
CA SER A 95 1.82 4.35 2.94
C SER A 95 1.18 5.57 2.28
N VAL A 96 0.60 6.44 3.08
CA VAL A 96 0.08 7.74 2.60
C VAL A 96 1.14 8.84 2.60
N ASP A 97 2.39 8.49 2.94
CA ASP A 97 3.50 9.44 2.91
C ASP A 97 3.86 9.86 1.49
N SER A 98 4.48 11.02 1.38
CA SER A 98 4.95 11.50 0.08
C SER A 98 6.13 10.65 -0.45
N PRO A 99 6.34 10.62 -1.78
CA PRO A 99 7.50 9.94 -2.38
C PRO A 99 8.84 10.39 -1.80
N TRP A 100 8.96 11.66 -1.41
CA TRP A 100 10.18 12.20 -0.78
C TRP A 100 10.40 11.67 0.64
N ALA A 101 9.34 11.54 1.44
CA ALA A 101 9.43 10.96 2.78
C ALA A 101 9.80 9.47 2.68
N ASN A 102 9.14 8.73 1.80
CA ASN A 102 9.44 7.33 1.54
C ASN A 102 10.86 7.13 0.97
N ALA A 103 11.36 8.04 0.12
CA ALA A 103 12.73 7.98 -0.39
C ALA A 103 13.77 8.12 0.73
N GLU A 104 13.59 9.08 1.65
CA GLU A 104 14.50 9.23 2.78
C GLU A 104 14.38 8.07 3.77
N PHE A 105 13.19 7.53 3.95
CA PHE A 105 12.94 6.34 4.76
C PHE A 105 13.69 5.12 4.20
N ALA A 106 13.52 4.83 2.89
CA ALA A 106 14.24 3.76 2.21
C ALA A 106 15.76 3.94 2.31
N ARG A 107 16.26 5.17 2.09
CA ARG A 107 17.68 5.49 2.18
C ARG A 107 18.23 5.23 3.59
N LYS A 108 17.51 5.66 4.63
CA LYS A 108 17.95 5.53 6.03
C LYS A 108 18.08 4.07 6.47
N TYR A 109 17.16 3.22 6.04
CA TYR A 109 17.11 1.81 6.42
C TYR A 109 17.65 0.87 5.35
N SER A 110 18.21 1.41 4.26
CA SER A 110 18.77 0.64 3.12
C SER A 110 17.77 -0.38 2.56
N LEU A 111 16.51 0.05 2.40
CA LEU A 111 15.45 -0.80 1.86
C LEU A 111 15.65 -0.97 0.34
N GLU A 112 15.66 -2.21 -0.13
CA GLU A 112 15.89 -2.59 -1.53
C GLU A 112 14.60 -2.96 -2.28
N PHE A 113 13.45 -2.84 -1.63
CA PHE A 113 12.14 -3.07 -2.23
C PHE A 113 11.37 -1.75 -2.42
N GLU A 114 10.34 -1.79 -3.26
CA GLU A 114 9.55 -0.60 -3.60
C GLU A 114 8.75 -0.07 -2.40
N LEU A 115 8.82 1.24 -2.19
CA LEU A 115 7.90 1.97 -1.33
C LEU A 115 7.03 2.88 -2.18
N LEU A 116 5.71 2.70 -2.07
CA LEU A 116 4.71 3.40 -2.86
C LEU A 116 3.91 4.38 -2.00
N SER A 117 3.52 5.49 -2.63
CA SER A 117 2.85 6.62 -1.98
C SER A 117 1.40 6.71 -2.44
N ASP A 118 0.47 6.29 -1.58
CA ASP A 118 -0.99 6.41 -1.78
C ASP A 118 -1.49 7.76 -1.24
N LEU A 119 -1.16 8.85 -1.94
CA LEU A 119 -1.44 10.22 -1.52
C LEU A 119 -2.95 10.50 -1.39
N ASP A 120 -3.74 9.92 -2.28
CA ASP A 120 -5.19 10.10 -2.34
C ASP A 120 -5.95 9.09 -1.48
N ARG A 121 -5.25 8.09 -0.91
CA ARG A 121 -5.79 7.04 -0.03
C ARG A 121 -6.77 6.09 -0.71
N GLU A 122 -6.78 6.06 -2.03
CA GLU A 122 -7.68 5.20 -2.81
C GLU A 122 -7.32 3.72 -2.66
N VAL A 123 -6.03 3.39 -2.62
CA VAL A 123 -5.56 2.01 -2.46
C VAL A 123 -5.73 1.55 -1.01
N VAL A 124 -5.44 2.41 -0.04
CA VAL A 124 -5.70 2.15 1.38
C VAL A 124 -7.19 1.86 1.63
N GLU A 125 -8.09 2.57 0.96
CA GLU A 125 -9.53 2.31 1.03
C GLU A 125 -9.93 1.02 0.28
N ALA A 126 -9.41 0.80 -0.93
CA ALA A 126 -9.73 -0.39 -1.73
C ALA A 126 -9.31 -1.70 -1.04
N TYR A 127 -8.24 -1.67 -0.26
CA TYR A 127 -7.73 -2.80 0.50
C TYR A 127 -8.23 -2.87 1.95
N ASP A 128 -9.17 -2.00 2.33
CA ASP A 128 -9.68 -1.89 3.71
C ASP A 128 -8.54 -1.79 4.74
N ALA A 129 -7.54 -0.99 4.41
CA ALA A 129 -6.35 -0.75 5.22
C ALA A 129 -6.35 0.66 5.86
N LYS A 130 -7.50 1.33 5.92
CA LYS A 130 -7.62 2.70 6.45
C LYS A 130 -7.53 2.73 7.96
N PHE A 131 -6.79 3.72 8.48
CA PHE A 131 -6.74 4.04 9.90
C PHE A 131 -6.89 5.54 10.12
N VAL A 132 -7.64 5.94 11.15
CA VAL A 132 -7.88 7.34 11.49
C VAL A 132 -7.38 7.62 12.89
N GLY A 133 -6.67 8.73 13.09
CA GLY A 133 -6.22 9.17 14.40
C GLY A 133 -4.87 8.60 14.84
N LEU A 134 -3.98 8.27 13.90
CA LEU A 134 -2.63 7.81 14.22
C LEU A 134 -1.92 8.79 15.17
N GLY A 135 -1.33 8.24 16.23
CA GLY A 135 -0.60 9.04 17.24
C GLY A 135 -1.48 10.03 18.01
N GLY A 136 -2.81 9.83 18.04
CA GLY A 136 -3.75 10.74 18.70
C GLY A 136 -4.08 12.00 17.85
N LEU A 137 -3.67 12.04 16.60
CA LEU A 137 -3.95 13.16 15.68
C LEU A 137 -5.34 12.98 15.09
N GLU A 138 -6.35 13.63 15.67
CA GLU A 138 -7.73 13.58 15.17
C GLU A 138 -7.81 14.02 13.70
N GLY A 139 -8.53 13.25 12.88
CA GLY A 139 -8.71 13.53 11.46
C GLY A 139 -7.51 13.14 10.56
N TYR A 140 -6.36 12.76 11.14
CA TYR A 140 -5.27 12.24 10.32
C TYR A 140 -5.59 10.83 9.83
N VAL A 141 -5.70 10.68 8.51
CA VAL A 141 -5.97 9.41 7.83
C VAL A 141 -4.67 8.83 7.32
N SER A 142 -4.31 7.66 7.81
CA SER A 142 -3.15 6.87 7.38
C SER A 142 -3.56 5.48 6.93
N ALA A 143 -2.62 4.66 6.51
CA ALA A 143 -2.82 3.22 6.50
C ALA A 143 -2.84 2.67 7.93
N ASN A 144 -3.56 1.56 8.15
CA ASN A 144 -3.30 0.64 9.25
C ASN A 144 -2.09 -0.24 8.89
N ARG A 145 -1.60 -1.03 9.81
CA ARG A 145 -0.66 -2.10 9.48
C ARG A 145 -1.44 -3.29 8.97
N VAL A 146 -1.30 -3.57 7.67
CA VAL A 146 -1.96 -4.68 6.98
C VAL A 146 -0.94 -5.38 6.10
N VAL A 147 -0.87 -6.70 6.16
CA VAL A 147 -0.03 -7.48 5.25
C VAL A 147 -0.91 -8.41 4.43
N ILE A 148 -0.72 -8.39 3.13
CA ILE A 148 -1.46 -9.21 2.17
C ILE A 148 -0.45 -9.97 1.31
N VAL A 149 -0.61 -11.28 1.21
CA VAL A 149 0.17 -12.11 0.31
C VAL A 149 -0.69 -12.48 -0.89
N ILE A 150 -0.19 -12.17 -2.08
CA ILE A 150 -0.85 -12.38 -3.36
C ILE A 150 -0.01 -13.40 -4.14
N ASP A 151 -0.65 -14.40 -4.71
CA ASP A 151 0.03 -15.41 -5.53
C ASP A 151 0.30 -14.92 -6.97
N LYS A 152 0.92 -15.80 -7.76
CA LYS A 152 1.30 -15.56 -9.16
C LYS A 152 0.11 -15.33 -10.10
N ASP A 153 -1.08 -15.76 -9.68
CA ASP A 153 -2.35 -15.59 -10.44
C ASP A 153 -3.10 -14.31 -10.01
N GLY A 154 -2.53 -13.53 -9.07
CA GLY A 154 -3.13 -12.29 -8.56
C GLY A 154 -4.22 -12.54 -7.52
N VAL A 155 -4.27 -13.73 -6.91
CA VAL A 155 -5.26 -14.08 -5.87
C VAL A 155 -4.67 -13.88 -4.49
N ILE A 156 -5.44 -13.27 -3.59
CA ILE A 156 -5.07 -13.05 -2.19
C ILE A 156 -5.06 -14.39 -1.45
N GLN A 157 -3.89 -14.83 -1.01
CA GLN A 157 -3.70 -16.08 -0.26
C GLN A 157 -3.70 -15.86 1.24
N HIS A 158 -3.34 -14.65 1.70
CA HIS A 158 -3.33 -14.30 3.11
C HIS A 158 -3.62 -12.81 3.29
N ARG A 159 -4.35 -12.49 4.36
CA ARG A 159 -4.59 -11.12 4.81
C ARG A 159 -4.49 -11.07 6.32
N TRP A 160 -3.54 -10.31 6.82
CA TRP A 160 -3.38 -10.01 8.24
C TRP A 160 -3.62 -8.51 8.48
N VAL A 161 -4.32 -8.18 9.55
CA VAL A 161 -4.64 -6.80 9.94
C VAL A 161 -4.30 -6.61 11.41
N ALA A 162 -3.55 -5.58 11.72
CA ALA A 162 -3.26 -5.21 13.10
C ALA A 162 -4.52 -4.70 13.82
N GLU A 163 -4.72 -5.12 15.06
CA GLU A 163 -5.77 -4.56 15.94
C GLU A 163 -5.57 -3.06 16.16
N ASN A 164 -4.33 -2.63 16.20
CA ASN A 164 -3.90 -1.23 16.21
C ASN A 164 -2.53 -1.11 15.53
N PRO A 165 -2.12 0.09 15.05
CA PRO A 165 -0.88 0.27 14.31
C PRO A 165 0.42 -0.10 15.04
N GLY A 166 0.37 -0.34 16.34
CA GLY A 166 1.53 -0.76 17.16
C GLY A 166 1.77 -2.26 17.21
N VAL A 167 0.85 -3.08 16.67
CA VAL A 167 0.97 -4.54 16.64
C VAL A 167 1.71 -4.99 15.39
N GLU A 168 2.69 -5.87 15.56
CA GLU A 168 3.50 -6.43 14.46
C GLU A 168 2.97 -7.82 14.03
N PRO A 169 3.07 -8.19 12.75
CA PRO A 169 2.72 -9.52 12.28
C PRO A 169 3.83 -10.53 12.60
N ASP A 170 3.53 -11.82 12.40
CA ASP A 170 4.56 -12.86 12.32
C ASP A 170 5.23 -12.84 10.94
N TYR A 171 6.35 -12.11 10.83
CA TYR A 171 7.11 -11.98 9.59
C TYR A 171 7.62 -13.33 9.08
N GLY A 172 8.00 -14.24 9.96
CA GLY A 172 8.46 -15.57 9.59
C GLY A 172 7.38 -16.40 8.89
N ALA A 173 6.16 -16.34 9.44
CA ALA A 173 5.01 -17.00 8.82
C ALA A 173 4.64 -16.41 7.45
N ILE A 174 4.71 -15.07 7.31
CA ILE A 174 4.45 -14.38 6.05
C ILE A 174 5.48 -14.76 4.98
N VAL A 175 6.77 -14.71 5.33
CA VAL A 175 7.86 -15.08 4.41
C VAL A 175 7.74 -16.55 4.02
N GLY A 176 7.52 -17.45 4.98
CA GLY A 176 7.36 -18.90 4.72
C GLY A 176 6.15 -19.19 3.81
N LEU A 177 5.05 -18.44 3.96
CA LEU A 177 3.92 -18.57 3.04
C LEU A 177 4.31 -18.09 1.63
N ALA A 178 4.94 -16.93 1.51
CA ALA A 178 5.37 -16.40 0.21
C ALA A 178 6.37 -17.34 -0.51
N GLU A 179 7.23 -18.03 0.23
CA GLU A 179 8.15 -19.06 -0.29
C GLU A 179 7.42 -20.31 -0.81
N SER A 180 6.20 -20.58 -0.32
CA SER A 180 5.44 -21.78 -0.67
C SER A 180 4.52 -21.62 -1.89
N LEU A 181 4.35 -20.39 -2.42
CA LEU A 181 3.49 -20.03 -3.56
C LEU A 181 4.27 -19.89 -4.87
#